data_d909796357ed29a3e94e3ef27f7375f1
#
_entry.id   d909796357ed29a3e94e3ef27f7375f1
#
_cell.length_a   1.000
_cell.length_b   1.000
_cell.length_c   1.000
_cell.angle_alpha   90.00
_cell.angle_beta   90.00
_cell.angle_gamma   90.00
#
_symmetry.space_group_name_H-M   'P 1'
#
loop_
_entity.id
_entity.type
_entity.pdbx_description
1 polymer ?
#
loop_
_entity_poly.entity_id
_entity_poly.type
_entity_poly.pdbx_seq_one_letter_code
_entity_poly.pdbx_strand_id
1 'polypeptide(L)'
;SAREMGIAVADQEAYEGRVVVGDNQRISVTQYQSVRDALMLIGQGADGAKIKKRLEETAKDSVIFITVDTLKYLKKGGRITPAAAALGTLLKIKPVLIILGEKLDAYAKARTVKQAKSVMLTAIQKELETRLHDGECRRCHLAIAHTNNEEAALEFKKEVAERYPYADVIMAPLSLSIACHIGPGSLAVTATRKLDDEYEGDHGAF
;
A
#
# COMPACT_ATOMS: atom_id res chain seq x y z
N SER A 1 -12.68 -9.61 10.96
CA SER A 1 -11.60 -8.66 10.62
C SER A 1 -11.58 -7.46 11.56
N ALA A 2 -10.51 -6.65 11.52
CA ALA A 2 -10.46 -5.41 12.32
C ALA A 2 -11.63 -4.46 11.97
N ARG A 3 -12.03 -4.42 10.69
CA ARG A 3 -13.18 -3.65 10.23
C ARG A 3 -14.50 -4.14 10.88
N GLU A 4 -14.74 -5.43 10.89
CA GLU A 4 -15.95 -6.02 11.52
C GLU A 4 -16.00 -5.73 13.02
N MET A 5 -14.86 -5.84 13.72
CA MET A 5 -14.76 -5.46 15.12
C MET A 5 -15.05 -3.96 15.34
N GLY A 6 -14.49 -3.10 14.47
CA GLY A 6 -14.74 -1.66 14.51
C GLY A 6 -16.22 -1.33 14.31
N ILE A 7 -16.90 -1.97 13.36
CA ILE A 7 -18.34 -1.82 13.14
C ILE A 7 -19.12 -2.25 14.40
N ALA A 8 -18.81 -3.42 14.95
CA ALA A 8 -19.49 -3.91 16.16
C ALA A 8 -19.29 -3.01 17.40
N VAL A 9 -18.17 -2.26 17.46
CA VAL A 9 -17.96 -1.24 18.49
C VAL A 9 -18.76 0.02 18.19
N ALA A 10 -18.75 0.48 16.93
CA ALA A 10 -19.46 1.69 16.51
C ALA A 10 -20.99 1.57 16.69
N ASP A 11 -21.53 0.36 16.55
CA ASP A 11 -22.94 0.06 16.70
C ASP A 11 -23.41 0.01 18.18
N GLN A 12 -22.51 0.12 19.17
CA GLN A 12 -22.88 0.20 20.58
C GLN A 12 -23.38 1.61 20.92
N GLU A 13 -24.47 1.68 21.67
CA GLU A 13 -25.12 2.95 22.11
C GLU A 13 -24.09 3.92 22.74
N ALA A 14 -23.14 3.43 23.55
CA ALA A 14 -22.11 4.25 24.19
C ALA A 14 -21.17 4.96 23.19
N TYR A 15 -21.10 4.50 21.93
CA TYR A 15 -20.19 5.01 20.89
C TYR A 15 -20.91 5.59 19.68
N GLU A 16 -22.25 5.68 19.72
CA GLU A 16 -23.05 6.23 18.62
C GLU A 16 -22.54 7.63 18.22
N GLY A 17 -22.27 7.82 16.94
CA GLY A 17 -21.73 9.06 16.39
C GLY A 17 -20.26 9.38 16.78
N ARG A 18 -19.63 8.60 17.68
CA ARG A 18 -18.26 8.84 18.17
C ARG A 18 -17.21 7.99 17.48
N VAL A 19 -17.61 6.86 16.91
CA VAL A 19 -16.71 5.92 16.20
C VAL A 19 -17.16 5.81 14.75
N VAL A 20 -16.24 6.08 13.84
CA VAL A 20 -16.47 5.98 12.40
C VAL A 20 -15.52 4.94 11.82
N VAL A 21 -16.06 3.94 11.11
CA VAL A 21 -15.28 2.88 10.49
C VAL A 21 -15.29 3.04 8.97
N GLY A 22 -14.10 3.23 8.38
CA GLY A 22 -13.89 3.34 6.95
C GLY A 22 -13.19 2.11 6.36
N ASP A 23 -13.42 1.85 5.08
CA ASP A 23 -12.74 0.82 4.29
C ASP A 23 -11.92 1.46 3.16
N ASN A 24 -10.70 1.85 3.47
CA ASN A 24 -9.80 2.47 2.51
C ASN A 24 -8.99 1.47 1.68
N GLN A 25 -9.19 0.18 1.83
CA GLN A 25 -8.54 -0.91 1.09
C GLN A 25 -6.99 -0.83 1.06
N ARG A 26 -6.38 -0.12 2.01
CA ARG A 26 -4.93 0.06 2.11
C ARG A 26 -4.33 -0.83 3.19
N ILE A 27 -3.06 -1.15 3.05
CA ILE A 27 -2.32 -1.99 3.98
C ILE A 27 -0.86 -1.52 4.06
N SER A 28 -0.13 -1.87 5.13
CA SER A 28 1.31 -1.59 5.27
C SER A 28 1.61 -0.08 5.22
N VAL A 29 2.63 0.32 4.47
CA VAL A 29 3.05 1.72 4.32
C VAL A 29 2.00 2.58 3.61
N THR A 30 1.12 2.01 2.79
CA THR A 30 -0.01 2.76 2.23
C THR A 30 -1.08 3.03 3.29
N GLN A 31 -1.29 2.13 4.25
CA GLN A 31 -2.15 2.39 5.41
C GLN A 31 -1.54 3.42 6.36
N TYR A 32 -0.22 3.39 6.57
CA TYR A 32 0.48 4.44 7.30
C TYR A 32 0.23 5.83 6.68
N GLN A 33 0.28 5.92 5.34
CA GLN A 33 -0.05 7.16 4.65
C GLN A 33 -1.50 7.59 4.91
N SER A 34 -2.47 6.67 4.92
CA SER A 34 -3.86 7.01 5.24
C SER A 34 -4.03 7.58 6.65
N VAL A 35 -3.24 7.13 7.62
CA VAL A 35 -3.25 7.73 8.96
C VAL A 35 -2.72 9.16 8.92
N ARG A 36 -1.65 9.43 8.17
CA ARG A 36 -1.12 10.78 7.98
C ARG A 36 -2.14 11.69 7.28
N ASP A 37 -2.78 11.19 6.23
CA ASP A 37 -3.83 11.89 5.50
C ASP A 37 -5.01 12.24 6.44
N ALA A 38 -5.43 11.31 7.30
CA ALA A 38 -6.46 11.56 8.29
C ALA A 38 -6.05 12.66 9.30
N LEU A 39 -4.81 12.63 9.79
CA LEU A 39 -4.27 13.66 10.70
C LEU A 39 -4.23 15.05 10.04
N MET A 40 -3.86 15.12 8.76
CA MET A 40 -3.90 16.35 7.98
C MET A 40 -5.33 16.88 7.86
N LEU A 41 -6.29 16.04 7.51
CA LEU A 41 -7.71 16.42 7.40
C LEU A 41 -8.29 16.89 8.75
N ILE A 42 -7.88 16.25 9.86
CA ILE A 42 -8.24 16.72 11.22
C ILE A 42 -7.70 18.14 11.45
N GLY A 43 -6.44 18.39 11.07
CA GLY A 43 -5.84 19.72 11.17
C GLY A 43 -6.56 20.78 10.34
N GLN A 44 -7.25 20.40 9.28
CA GLN A 44 -8.10 21.25 8.44
C GLN A 44 -9.56 21.34 8.95
N GLY A 45 -9.89 20.72 10.09
CA GLY A 45 -11.21 20.78 10.70
C GLY A 45 -12.23 19.77 10.14
N ALA A 46 -11.79 18.76 9.38
CA ALA A 46 -12.69 17.72 8.90
C ALA A 46 -13.18 16.82 10.04
N ASP A 47 -14.46 16.49 10.05
CA ASP A 47 -15.06 15.51 10.97
C ASP A 47 -14.79 14.06 10.50
N GLY A 48 -15.13 13.09 11.38
CA GLY A 48 -14.88 11.68 11.11
C GLY A 48 -15.59 11.15 9.84
N ALA A 49 -16.79 11.66 9.53
CA ALA A 49 -17.55 11.23 8.37
C ALA A 49 -16.90 11.72 7.07
N LYS A 50 -16.44 12.97 7.05
CA LYS A 50 -15.69 13.55 5.92
C LYS A 50 -14.35 12.85 5.71
N ILE A 51 -13.61 12.57 6.79
CA ILE A 51 -12.35 11.82 6.74
C ILE A 51 -12.59 10.42 6.15
N LYS A 52 -13.58 9.68 6.66
CA LYS A 52 -13.96 8.38 6.12
C LYS A 52 -14.23 8.47 4.62
N LYS A 53 -15.12 9.36 4.20
CA LYS A 53 -15.48 9.55 2.80
C LYS A 53 -14.24 9.78 1.94
N ARG A 54 -13.36 10.71 2.34
CA ARG A 54 -12.16 11.06 1.57
C ARG A 54 -11.18 9.90 1.44
N LEU A 55 -10.94 9.14 2.52
CA LEU A 55 -10.05 7.98 2.50
C LEU A 55 -10.62 6.82 1.68
N GLU A 56 -11.94 6.63 1.65
CA GLU A 56 -12.59 5.62 0.81
C GLU A 56 -12.57 6.01 -0.68
N GLU A 57 -12.82 7.28 -1.01
CA GLU A 57 -12.73 7.79 -2.39
C GLU A 57 -11.35 7.62 -2.99
N THR A 58 -10.29 7.83 -2.19
CA THR A 58 -8.90 7.71 -2.61
C THR A 58 -8.29 6.33 -2.37
N ALA A 59 -9.10 5.33 -2.05
CA ALA A 59 -8.63 3.97 -1.76
C ALA A 59 -7.72 3.39 -2.85
N LYS A 60 -8.07 3.65 -4.11
CA LYS A 60 -7.33 3.16 -5.28
C LYS A 60 -6.18 4.05 -5.74
N ASP A 61 -5.95 5.19 -5.09
CA ASP A 61 -4.85 6.10 -5.41
C ASP A 61 -3.51 5.63 -4.80
N SER A 62 -3.41 4.34 -4.58
CA SER A 62 -2.18 3.67 -4.15
C SER A 62 -2.00 2.35 -4.87
N VAL A 63 -0.76 1.88 -4.92
CA VAL A 63 -0.39 0.57 -5.46
C VAL A 63 0.81 0.02 -4.72
N ILE A 64 0.87 -1.29 -4.59
CA ILE A 64 2.01 -2.02 -4.01
C ILE A 64 2.47 -3.06 -5.00
N PHE A 65 3.75 -3.06 -5.35
CA PHE A 65 4.43 -4.18 -6.00
C PHE A 65 5.37 -4.83 -5.00
N ILE A 66 5.31 -6.16 -4.91
CA ILE A 66 6.09 -6.93 -3.94
C ILE A 66 6.67 -8.19 -4.58
N THR A 67 7.93 -8.48 -4.28
CA THR A 67 8.52 -9.79 -4.52
C THR A 67 8.68 -10.54 -3.20
N VAL A 68 8.47 -11.85 -3.25
CA VAL A 68 8.56 -12.74 -2.08
C VAL A 68 9.50 -13.90 -2.37
N ASP A 69 10.10 -14.46 -1.33
CA ASP A 69 10.98 -15.62 -1.50
C ASP A 69 10.20 -16.89 -1.82
N THR A 70 9.00 -17.02 -1.29
CA THR A 70 8.13 -18.17 -1.50
C THR A 70 6.65 -17.78 -1.40
N LEU A 71 5.82 -18.42 -2.21
CA LEU A 71 4.36 -18.27 -2.15
C LEU A 71 3.69 -19.18 -1.10
N LYS A 72 4.47 -19.99 -0.37
CA LYS A 72 3.95 -20.98 0.59
C LYS A 72 3.05 -20.33 1.65
N TYR A 73 3.50 -19.23 2.23
CA TYR A 73 2.77 -18.54 3.30
C TYR A 73 1.49 -17.88 2.77
N LEU A 74 1.57 -17.21 1.63
CA LEU A 74 0.41 -16.58 0.97
C LEU A 74 -0.67 -17.60 0.58
N LYS A 75 -0.26 -18.76 0.05
CA LYS A 75 -1.17 -19.86 -0.26
C LYS A 75 -1.89 -20.37 0.99
N LYS A 76 -1.11 -20.64 2.06
CA LYS A 76 -1.66 -21.12 3.34
C LYS A 76 -2.61 -20.09 3.97
N GLY A 77 -2.32 -18.82 3.83
CA GLY A 77 -3.11 -17.72 4.39
C GLY A 77 -4.33 -17.32 3.55
N GLY A 78 -4.50 -17.87 2.34
CA GLY A 78 -5.62 -17.52 1.45
C GLY A 78 -5.62 -16.06 0.95
N ARG A 79 -4.46 -15.40 0.97
CA ARG A 79 -4.29 -13.98 0.62
C ARG A 79 -3.82 -13.74 -0.81
N ILE A 80 -3.92 -14.75 -1.66
CA ILE A 80 -3.41 -14.76 -3.03
C ILE A 80 -4.49 -15.23 -4.00
N THR A 81 -4.51 -14.65 -5.20
CA THR A 81 -5.42 -15.11 -6.26
C THR A 81 -4.99 -16.49 -6.79
N PRO A 82 -5.90 -17.26 -7.41
CA PRO A 82 -5.54 -18.52 -8.06
C PRO A 82 -4.43 -18.35 -9.11
N ALA A 83 -4.46 -17.27 -9.89
CA ALA A 83 -3.45 -16.95 -10.90
C ALA A 83 -2.05 -16.77 -10.27
N ALA A 84 -1.95 -16.00 -9.19
CA ALA A 84 -0.70 -15.83 -8.47
C ALA A 84 -0.28 -17.13 -7.76
N ALA A 85 -1.20 -17.91 -7.22
CA ALA A 85 -0.93 -19.19 -6.61
C ALA A 85 -0.31 -20.21 -7.60
N ALA A 86 -0.71 -20.18 -8.87
CA ALA A 86 -0.15 -21.02 -9.93
C ALA A 86 1.35 -20.76 -10.18
N LEU A 87 1.84 -19.54 -9.92
CA LEU A 87 3.27 -19.23 -10.02
C LEU A 87 4.14 -20.07 -9.08
N GLY A 88 3.58 -20.49 -7.95
CA GLY A 88 4.33 -21.27 -6.95
C GLY A 88 4.67 -22.71 -7.36
N THR A 89 4.19 -23.17 -8.50
CA THR A 89 4.60 -24.47 -9.09
C THR A 89 5.90 -24.36 -9.88
N LEU A 90 6.34 -23.14 -10.19
CA LEU A 90 7.55 -22.90 -10.95
C LEU A 90 8.77 -22.87 -10.02
N LEU A 91 9.78 -23.63 -10.37
CA LEU A 91 11.05 -23.68 -9.63
C LEU A 91 11.88 -22.41 -9.91
N LYS A 92 12.57 -21.94 -8.87
CA LYS A 92 13.61 -20.87 -8.98
C LYS A 92 13.10 -19.56 -9.59
N ILE A 93 11.88 -19.14 -9.23
CA ILE A 93 11.40 -17.81 -9.61
C ILE A 93 11.34 -16.88 -8.38
N LYS A 94 11.42 -15.57 -8.66
CA LYS A 94 11.10 -14.47 -7.75
C LYS A 94 9.83 -13.80 -8.29
N PRO A 95 8.64 -14.21 -7.87
CA PRO A 95 7.40 -13.66 -8.37
C PRO A 95 7.29 -12.18 -7.99
N VAL A 96 6.81 -11.37 -8.91
CA VAL A 96 6.36 -10.00 -8.62
C VAL A 96 4.85 -10.03 -8.58
N LEU A 97 4.30 -9.61 -7.46
CA LEU A 97 2.87 -9.54 -7.19
C LEU A 97 2.44 -8.08 -7.10
N ILE A 98 1.18 -7.82 -7.39
CA ILE A 98 0.55 -6.51 -7.23
C ILE A 98 -0.55 -6.58 -6.18
N ILE A 99 -0.69 -5.52 -5.39
CA ILE A 99 -1.86 -5.28 -4.54
C ILE A 99 -2.50 -3.99 -5.04
N LEU A 100 -3.69 -4.15 -5.60
CA LEU A 100 -4.59 -3.07 -5.94
C LEU A 100 -5.99 -3.50 -5.46
N GLY A 101 -6.33 -3.13 -4.22
CA GLY A 101 -7.50 -3.63 -3.52
C GLY A 101 -7.16 -4.74 -2.50
N GLU A 102 -7.96 -5.81 -2.42
CA GLU A 102 -7.94 -6.74 -1.28
C GLU A 102 -6.93 -7.90 -1.36
N LYS A 103 -6.55 -8.35 -2.55
CA LYS A 103 -5.74 -9.56 -2.73
C LYS A 103 -4.46 -9.29 -3.51
N LEU A 104 -3.45 -10.14 -3.22
CA LEU A 104 -2.25 -10.18 -4.03
C LEU A 104 -2.51 -10.96 -5.31
N ASP A 105 -2.28 -10.30 -6.44
CA ASP A 105 -2.39 -10.91 -7.76
C ASP A 105 -1.02 -11.03 -8.45
N ALA A 106 -0.95 -11.90 -9.46
CA ALA A 106 0.25 -12.08 -10.28
C ALA A 106 0.48 -10.86 -11.16
N TYR A 107 1.68 -10.29 -11.12
CA TYR A 107 2.06 -9.23 -12.04
C TYR A 107 3.12 -9.71 -13.05
N ALA A 108 4.22 -10.25 -12.57
CA ALA A 108 5.30 -10.74 -13.44
C ALA A 108 6.10 -11.87 -12.80
N LYS A 109 6.95 -12.50 -13.62
CA LYS A 109 7.90 -13.54 -13.22
C LYS A 109 9.31 -12.99 -13.39
N ALA A 110 10.09 -13.02 -12.31
CA ALA A 110 11.53 -12.75 -12.36
C ALA A 110 12.31 -13.99 -11.95
N ARG A 111 13.58 -14.06 -12.29
CA ARG A 111 14.48 -15.16 -11.90
C ARG A 111 15.42 -14.76 -10.77
N THR A 112 15.66 -13.47 -10.63
CA THR A 112 16.55 -12.90 -9.60
C THR A 112 15.90 -11.73 -8.90
N VAL A 113 16.36 -11.38 -7.70
CA VAL A 113 15.90 -10.18 -6.97
C VAL A 113 16.20 -8.91 -7.79
N LYS A 114 17.36 -8.84 -8.44
CA LYS A 114 17.72 -7.71 -9.33
C LYS A 114 16.68 -7.52 -10.44
N GLN A 115 16.29 -8.60 -11.11
CA GLN A 115 15.25 -8.56 -12.14
C GLN A 115 13.89 -8.16 -11.55
N ALA A 116 13.53 -8.69 -10.36
CA ALA A 116 12.28 -8.33 -9.69
C ALA A 116 12.25 -6.83 -9.34
N LYS A 117 13.34 -6.24 -8.81
CA LYS A 117 13.46 -4.81 -8.56
C LYS A 117 13.24 -3.99 -9.84
N SER A 118 13.90 -4.35 -10.94
CA SER A 118 13.73 -3.68 -12.24
C SER A 118 12.27 -3.74 -12.73
N VAL A 119 11.62 -4.89 -12.63
CA VAL A 119 10.21 -5.06 -12.98
C VAL A 119 9.31 -4.16 -12.11
N MET A 120 9.54 -4.14 -10.80
CA MET A 120 8.77 -3.31 -9.87
C MET A 120 8.95 -1.81 -10.17
N LEU A 121 10.17 -1.34 -10.47
CA LEU A 121 10.42 0.05 -10.85
C LEU A 121 9.73 0.44 -12.15
N THR A 122 9.75 -0.44 -13.15
CA THR A 122 9.02 -0.22 -14.41
C THR A 122 7.51 -0.17 -14.18
N ALA A 123 7.00 -1.03 -13.29
CA ALA A 123 5.59 -1.07 -12.94
C ALA A 123 5.15 0.20 -12.19
N ILE A 124 5.93 0.67 -11.22
CA ILE A 124 5.67 1.94 -10.50
C ILE A 124 5.66 3.10 -11.50
N GLN A 125 6.64 3.19 -12.42
CA GLN A 125 6.67 4.25 -13.43
C GLN A 125 5.38 4.25 -14.27
N LYS A 126 4.95 3.09 -14.71
CA LYS A 126 3.69 2.96 -15.47
C LYS A 126 2.49 3.44 -14.67
N GLU A 127 2.38 3.05 -13.40
CA GLU A 127 1.29 3.49 -12.53
C GLU A 127 1.30 5.01 -12.30
N LEU A 128 2.49 5.58 -12.07
CA LEU A 128 2.66 7.03 -11.93
C LEU A 128 2.20 7.77 -13.19
N GLU A 129 2.57 7.28 -14.38
CA GLU A 129 2.20 7.93 -15.65
C GLU A 129 0.72 7.78 -16.00
N THR A 130 0.18 6.56 -15.87
CA THR A 130 -1.13 6.23 -16.46
C THR A 130 -2.29 6.43 -15.50
N ARG A 131 -2.15 6.04 -14.22
CA ARG A 131 -3.24 6.04 -13.26
C ARG A 131 -3.14 7.15 -12.22
N LEU A 132 -1.92 7.44 -11.75
CA LEU A 132 -1.70 8.49 -10.77
C LEU A 132 -1.41 9.86 -11.42
N HIS A 133 -1.23 9.91 -12.74
CA HIS A 133 -0.98 11.14 -13.53
C HIS A 133 0.15 12.03 -12.94
N ASP A 134 1.26 11.41 -12.54
CA ASP A 134 2.40 12.03 -11.86
C ASP A 134 3.72 11.36 -12.23
N GLY A 135 4.07 11.32 -13.52
CA GLY A 135 5.25 10.60 -14.04
C GLY A 135 6.58 11.00 -13.40
N GLU A 136 6.70 12.22 -12.88
CA GLU A 136 7.89 12.69 -12.14
C GLU A 136 7.81 12.46 -10.63
N CYS A 137 6.71 11.90 -10.13
CA CYS A 137 6.47 11.61 -8.71
C CYS A 137 6.61 12.84 -7.79
N ARG A 138 6.04 13.99 -8.19
CA ARG A 138 5.99 15.21 -7.38
C ARG A 138 4.83 15.21 -6.38
N ARG A 139 3.73 14.56 -6.77
CA ARG A 139 2.45 14.51 -6.04
C ARG A 139 2.17 13.12 -5.47
N CYS A 140 3.16 12.23 -5.46
CA CYS A 140 3.05 10.90 -4.86
C CYS A 140 4.10 10.72 -3.76
N HIS A 141 3.74 9.88 -2.77
CA HIS A 141 4.69 9.32 -1.81
C HIS A 141 5.17 7.98 -2.33
N LEU A 142 6.46 7.73 -2.23
CA LEU A 142 7.03 6.42 -2.47
C LEU A 142 7.48 5.78 -1.15
N ALA A 143 7.31 4.48 -1.03
CA ALA A 143 7.82 3.77 0.14
C ALA A 143 8.37 2.40 -0.22
N ILE A 144 9.38 1.97 0.52
CA ILE A 144 9.93 0.62 0.50
C ILE A 144 9.45 -0.11 1.76
N ALA A 145 9.01 -1.35 1.60
CA ALA A 145 8.67 -2.20 2.74
C ALA A 145 9.34 -3.57 2.60
N HIS A 146 9.66 -4.21 3.74
CA HIS A 146 10.36 -5.48 3.74
C HIS A 146 9.99 -6.36 4.93
N THR A 147 10.28 -7.67 4.84
CA THR A 147 10.24 -8.60 5.97
C THR A 147 11.61 -9.22 6.17
N ASN A 148 12.28 -8.88 7.28
CA ASN A 148 13.62 -9.36 7.62
C ASN A 148 14.59 -9.31 6.41
N ASN A 149 14.64 -8.16 5.71
CA ASN A 149 15.41 -7.96 4.49
C ASN A 149 15.88 -6.49 4.39
N GLU A 150 16.40 -5.95 5.49
CA GLU A 150 16.69 -4.52 5.64
C GLU A 150 17.79 -4.05 4.67
N GLU A 151 18.86 -4.83 4.51
CA GLU A 151 19.98 -4.49 3.64
C GLU A 151 19.51 -4.30 2.18
N ALA A 152 18.77 -5.27 1.64
CA ALA A 152 18.22 -5.16 0.28
C ALA A 152 17.18 -4.04 0.16
N ALA A 153 16.46 -3.73 1.24
CA ALA A 153 15.51 -2.62 1.27
C ALA A 153 16.20 -1.27 1.26
N LEU A 154 17.32 -1.12 1.99
CA LEU A 154 18.16 0.10 1.97
C LEU A 154 18.77 0.34 0.59
N GLU A 155 19.30 -0.69 -0.05
CA GLU A 155 19.79 -0.60 -1.44
C GLU A 155 18.66 -0.16 -2.39
N PHE A 156 17.50 -0.83 -2.29
CA PHE A 156 16.37 -0.53 -3.16
C PHE A 156 15.82 0.88 -2.93
N LYS A 157 15.81 1.36 -1.67
CA LYS A 157 15.47 2.75 -1.35
C LYS A 157 16.37 3.74 -2.09
N LYS A 158 17.69 3.48 -2.14
CA LYS A 158 18.64 4.34 -2.87
C LYS A 158 18.33 4.35 -4.37
N GLU A 159 18.13 3.19 -4.98
CA GLU A 159 17.77 3.08 -6.40
C GLU A 159 16.48 3.84 -6.74
N VAL A 160 15.48 3.77 -5.86
CA VAL A 160 14.21 4.49 -6.02
C VAL A 160 14.40 5.99 -5.86
N ALA A 161 15.16 6.44 -4.86
CA ALA A 161 15.43 7.86 -4.62
C ALA A 161 16.24 8.50 -5.76
N GLU A 162 17.20 7.78 -6.32
CA GLU A 162 17.96 8.24 -7.50
C GLU A 162 17.06 8.41 -8.73
N ARG A 163 16.10 7.50 -8.91
CA ARG A 163 15.15 7.55 -10.04
C ARG A 163 14.09 8.65 -9.90
N TYR A 164 13.68 8.94 -8.67
CA TYR A 164 12.61 9.88 -8.35
C TYR A 164 13.11 10.97 -7.38
N PRO A 165 13.91 11.91 -7.86
CA PRO A 165 14.60 12.90 -6.99
C PRO A 165 13.65 13.89 -6.30
N TYR A 166 12.40 13.97 -6.75
CA TYR A 166 11.39 14.84 -6.12
C TYR A 166 10.53 14.10 -5.09
N ALA A 167 10.66 12.78 -5.00
CA ALA A 167 9.89 11.98 -4.06
C ALA A 167 10.60 11.84 -2.72
N ASP A 168 9.85 11.99 -1.63
CA ASP A 168 10.30 11.51 -0.33
C ASP A 168 10.08 10.01 -0.26
N VAL A 169 11.17 9.24 -0.19
CA VAL A 169 11.13 7.77 -0.16
C VAL A 169 11.32 7.30 1.27
N ILE A 170 10.25 6.88 1.92
CA ILE A 170 10.33 6.26 3.25
C ILE A 170 10.62 4.76 3.16
N MET A 171 11.09 4.17 4.26
CA MET A 171 11.27 2.73 4.39
C MET A 171 10.76 2.25 5.75
N ALA A 172 10.06 1.12 5.77
CA ALA A 172 9.59 0.51 7.00
C ALA A 172 9.59 -1.03 6.91
N PRO A 173 9.86 -1.73 8.04
CA PRO A 173 9.58 -3.14 8.13
C PRO A 173 8.06 -3.38 8.10
N LEU A 174 7.65 -4.50 7.52
CA LEU A 174 6.26 -4.95 7.58
C LEU A 174 5.94 -5.48 8.97
N SER A 175 4.72 -5.23 9.44
CA SER A 175 4.27 -5.72 10.74
C SER A 175 4.29 -7.24 10.82
N LEU A 176 4.38 -7.78 12.03
CA LEU A 176 4.38 -9.22 12.27
C LEU A 176 3.16 -9.92 11.65
N SER A 177 1.99 -9.29 11.74
CA SER A 177 0.76 -9.83 11.14
C SER A 177 0.87 -10.02 9.62
N ILE A 178 1.50 -9.08 8.91
CA ILE A 178 1.75 -9.20 7.47
C ILE A 178 2.86 -10.22 7.22
N ALA A 179 3.94 -10.18 7.99
CA ALA A 179 5.08 -11.09 7.84
C ALA A 179 4.67 -12.58 7.97
N CYS A 180 3.71 -12.91 8.85
CA CYS A 180 3.15 -14.26 8.96
C CYS A 180 2.45 -14.74 7.68
N HIS A 181 1.94 -13.83 6.85
CA HIS A 181 1.27 -14.17 5.59
C HIS A 181 2.20 -14.23 4.39
N ILE A 182 3.29 -13.47 4.38
CA ILE A 182 4.20 -13.40 3.23
C ILE A 182 5.57 -14.06 3.46
N GLY A 183 5.94 -14.28 4.71
CA GLY A 183 7.23 -14.84 5.10
C GLY A 183 8.38 -13.82 5.07
N PRO A 184 9.58 -14.25 5.50
CA PRO A 184 10.79 -13.42 5.46
C PRO A 184 11.29 -13.22 4.03
N GLY A 185 12.19 -12.24 3.83
CA GLY A 185 12.87 -11.99 2.56
C GLY A 185 12.04 -11.21 1.53
N SER A 186 10.84 -10.75 1.88
CA SER A 186 10.05 -9.94 0.95
C SER A 186 10.63 -8.53 0.79
N LEU A 187 10.37 -7.95 -0.39
CA LEU A 187 10.76 -6.59 -0.74
C LEU A 187 9.65 -5.96 -1.58
N ALA A 188 9.18 -4.79 -1.17
CA ALA A 188 8.09 -4.08 -1.82
C ALA A 188 8.44 -2.63 -2.12
N VAL A 189 7.85 -2.09 -3.17
CA VAL A 189 7.79 -0.66 -3.47
C VAL A 189 6.33 -0.24 -3.66
N THR A 190 5.99 0.93 -3.16
CA THR A 190 4.63 1.46 -3.22
C THR A 190 4.62 2.88 -3.76
N ALA A 191 3.54 3.24 -4.44
CA ALA A 191 3.21 4.62 -4.74
C ALA A 191 1.84 4.95 -4.16
N THR A 192 1.71 6.12 -3.54
CA THR A 192 0.45 6.63 -2.99
C THR A 192 0.33 8.10 -3.34
N ARG A 193 -0.73 8.49 -4.02
CA ARG A 193 -1.00 9.88 -4.33
C ARG A 193 -1.20 10.68 -3.04
N LYS A 194 -0.58 11.85 -2.95
CA LYS A 194 -0.83 12.82 -1.87
C LYS A 194 -2.26 13.30 -1.97
N LEU A 195 -2.93 13.45 -0.84
CA LEU A 195 -4.15 14.26 -0.83
C LEU A 195 -3.75 15.69 -1.17
N ASP A 196 -4.51 16.33 -2.05
CA ASP A 196 -4.28 17.73 -2.35
C ASP A 196 -4.52 18.55 -1.07
N ASP A 197 -3.65 19.53 -0.79
CA ASP A 197 -3.74 20.38 0.40
C ASP A 197 -4.99 21.28 0.36
N GLU A 198 -5.61 21.43 -0.81
CA GLU A 198 -6.90 22.07 -0.99
C GLU A 198 -8.04 21.06 -0.80
N TYR A 199 -8.34 20.75 0.45
CA TYR A 199 -9.68 20.35 0.79
C TYR A 199 -10.55 21.62 0.67
N GLU A 200 -11.18 21.81 -0.50
CA GLU A 200 -12.31 22.73 -0.62
C GLU A 200 -13.41 22.19 0.30
N GLY A 201 -13.35 22.59 1.56
CA GLY A 201 -14.45 22.40 2.48
C GLY A 201 -15.67 23.04 1.83
N ASP A 202 -16.70 22.25 1.59
CA ASP A 202 -18.01 22.77 1.31
C ASP A 202 -18.37 23.71 2.48
N HIS A 203 -18.10 25.01 2.29
CA HIS A 203 -18.56 26.08 3.15
C HIS A 203 -20.06 26.22 2.97
N GLY A 204 -20.78 25.12 3.16
CA GLY A 204 -22.22 25.11 3.26
C GLY A 204 -22.62 26.12 4.31
N ALA A 205 -23.27 27.16 3.85
CA ALA A 205 -23.80 28.24 4.65
C ALA A 205 -24.52 27.68 5.89
N PHE A 206 -24.17 28.24 7.04
CA PHE A 206 -24.94 28.15 8.28
C PHE A 206 -26.28 28.84 8.13
#